data_534be6b7bdbe9bef1ab512142ce58171
#
_entry.id   534be6b7bdbe9bef1ab512142ce58171
#
_cell.length_a   1.000
_cell.length_b   1.000
_cell.length_c   1.000
_cell.angle_alpha   90.00
_cell.angle_beta   90.00
_cell.angle_gamma   90.00
#
_symmetry.space_group_name_H-M   'P 1'
#
loop_
_entity.id
_entity.type
_entity.pdbx_description
1 polymer ?
#
loop_
_entity_poly.entity_id
_entity_poly.type
_entity_poly.pdbx_seq_one_letter_code
_entity_poly.pdbx_strand_id
1 'polypeptide(L)'
;DKESYIRGSTAGFSFFVSPCIIHELLEVNPKNYIPAGETISDFIFLKNKGYDLIKFFPASLMGAEKKLISIQNIIKGLSFIPTGGIDKNNISSYLKLENVLCVGMSKFD
;
A
#
# COMPACT_ATOMS: atom_id res chain seq x y z
N ASP A 1 -12.74 6.67 15.88
CA ASP A 1 -12.59 6.02 14.61
C ASP A 1 -11.29 5.23 14.52
N LYS A 2 -11.28 4.27 13.67
CA LYS A 2 -10.16 3.34 13.58
C LYS A 2 -9.16 3.69 12.50
N GLU A 3 -9.47 4.68 11.70
CA GLU A 3 -8.63 5.05 10.56
C GLU A 3 -7.98 6.40 10.80
N SER A 4 -6.74 6.51 10.37
CA SER A 4 -5.98 7.74 10.49
C SER A 4 -5.71 8.32 9.11
N TYR A 5 -5.67 9.64 9.05
CA TYR A 5 -5.35 10.36 7.82
C TYR A 5 -4.03 11.09 8.02
N ILE A 6 -3.11 10.89 7.10
CA ILE A 6 -1.80 11.52 7.16
C ILE A 6 -1.47 12.05 5.77
N ARG A 7 -0.95 13.28 5.71
CA ARG A 7 -0.46 13.79 4.45
C ARG A 7 0.73 12.98 4.01
N GLY A 8 0.68 12.49 2.77
CA GLY A 8 1.65 11.54 2.30
C GLY A 8 2.78 12.13 1.50
N SER A 9 3.30 13.28 1.91
CA SER A 9 4.33 13.96 1.13
C SER A 9 5.61 13.13 1.00
N THR A 10 5.97 12.40 2.03
CA THR A 10 7.22 11.64 2.01
C THR A 10 7.21 10.48 1.05
N ALA A 11 6.02 9.98 0.69
CA ALA A 11 5.90 8.83 -0.21
C ALA A 11 5.28 9.23 -1.54
N GLY A 12 5.12 10.52 -1.82
CA GLY A 12 4.54 10.97 -3.06
C GLY A 12 3.04 10.87 -3.14
N PHE A 13 2.37 10.74 -2.00
CA PHE A 13 0.90 10.71 -1.93
C PHE A 13 0.38 12.00 -1.35
N SER A 14 -0.84 12.40 -1.72
CA SER A 14 -1.50 13.54 -1.09
C SER A 14 -2.03 13.17 0.29
N PHE A 15 -2.56 11.95 0.43
CA PHE A 15 -3.09 11.45 1.69
C PHE A 15 -2.78 9.98 1.84
N PHE A 16 -2.63 9.56 3.10
CA PHE A 16 -2.71 8.16 3.47
C PHE A 16 -3.94 7.96 4.33
N VAL A 17 -4.61 6.82 4.16
CA VAL A 17 -5.69 6.40 5.03
C VAL A 17 -5.30 5.05 5.60
N SER A 18 -5.18 4.98 6.92
CA SER A 18 -4.57 3.83 7.57
C SER A 18 -5.13 3.66 8.98
N PRO A 19 -5.22 2.42 9.47
CA PRO A 19 -5.56 2.20 10.88
C PRO A 19 -4.41 2.48 11.85
N CYS A 20 -3.23 2.82 11.34
CA CYS A 20 -2.07 3.11 12.18
C CYS A 20 -1.27 4.27 11.58
N ILE A 21 -0.29 4.73 12.32
CA ILE A 21 0.51 5.88 11.91
C ILE A 21 1.53 5.46 10.87
N ILE A 22 1.43 6.06 9.70
CA ILE A 22 2.21 5.62 8.54
C ILE A 22 3.72 5.83 8.70
N HIS A 23 4.14 6.91 9.37
CA HIS A 23 5.58 7.15 9.47
C HIS A 23 6.28 6.10 10.34
N GLU A 24 5.56 5.47 11.27
CA GLU A 24 6.12 4.36 12.02
C GLU A 24 6.32 3.14 11.12
N LEU A 25 5.46 3.00 10.12
CA LEU A 25 5.55 1.88 9.19
C LEU A 25 6.67 2.06 8.18
N LEU A 26 7.05 3.30 7.90
CA LEU A 26 8.16 3.57 6.99
C LEU A 26 9.48 3.02 7.51
N GLU A 27 9.60 2.89 8.83
CA GLU A 27 10.85 2.43 9.42
C GLU A 27 11.14 0.95 9.15
N VAL A 28 10.14 0.20 8.66
CA VAL A 28 10.37 -1.20 8.32
C VAL A 28 11.14 -1.36 7.01
N ASN A 29 11.26 -0.29 6.24
CA ASN A 29 11.94 -0.34 4.95
C ASN A 29 13.30 0.34 5.03
N PRO A 30 14.26 -0.11 4.20
CA PRO A 30 15.55 0.60 4.11
C PRO A 30 15.35 2.06 3.77
N LYS A 31 16.09 2.94 4.46
CA LYS A 31 16.10 4.39 4.20
C LYS A 31 14.73 5.04 4.32
N ASN A 32 13.79 4.38 5.01
CA ASN A 32 12.44 4.92 5.18
C ASN A 32 11.80 5.30 3.86
N TYR A 33 12.01 4.46 2.85
CA TYR A 33 11.55 4.69 1.49
C TYR A 33 10.49 3.67 1.12
N ILE A 34 9.46 4.08 0.37
CA ILE A 34 8.43 3.17 -0.11
C ILE A 34 8.58 3.04 -1.62
N PRO A 35 9.12 1.91 -2.09
CA PRO A 35 9.23 1.67 -3.53
C PRO A 35 7.88 1.31 -4.12
N ALA A 36 7.75 1.45 -5.43
CA ALA A 36 6.53 1.09 -6.15
C ALA A 36 6.77 -0.18 -6.95
N GLY A 37 5.71 -0.95 -7.13
CA GLY A 37 5.74 -2.13 -7.98
C GLY A 37 4.33 -2.52 -8.38
N GLU A 38 4.23 -3.37 -9.40
CA GLU A 38 2.91 -3.81 -9.86
C GLU A 38 2.87 -5.29 -10.25
N THR A 39 4.00 -5.95 -10.38
CA THR A 39 4.05 -7.36 -10.76
C THR A 39 4.64 -8.22 -9.64
N ILE A 40 4.37 -9.51 -9.70
CA ILE A 40 4.93 -10.46 -8.74
C ILE A 40 6.46 -10.39 -8.76
N SER A 41 7.05 -10.26 -9.96
CA SER A 41 8.51 -10.15 -10.07
C SER A 41 9.04 -8.90 -9.37
N ASP A 42 8.33 -7.79 -9.52
CA ASP A 42 8.71 -6.56 -8.81
C ASP A 42 8.72 -6.79 -7.31
N PHE A 43 7.68 -7.44 -6.79
CA PHE A 43 7.53 -7.63 -5.36
C PHE A 43 8.58 -8.56 -4.79
N ILE A 44 8.91 -9.64 -5.51
CA ILE A 44 9.96 -10.57 -5.09
C ILE A 44 11.31 -9.85 -5.08
N PHE A 45 11.59 -9.07 -6.12
CA PHE A 45 12.84 -8.31 -6.20
C PHE A 45 12.96 -7.35 -5.02
N LEU A 46 11.90 -6.60 -4.74
CA LEU A 46 11.91 -5.62 -3.67
C LEU A 46 11.99 -6.28 -2.29
N LYS A 47 11.28 -7.38 -2.10
CA LYS A 47 11.35 -8.13 -0.86
C LYS A 47 12.77 -8.61 -0.59
N ASN A 48 13.44 -9.10 -1.62
CA ASN A 48 14.83 -9.56 -1.50
C ASN A 48 15.80 -8.42 -1.20
N LYS A 49 15.41 -7.19 -1.51
CA LYS A 49 16.22 -6.01 -1.18
C LYS A 49 15.92 -5.47 0.22
N GLY A 50 15.02 -6.11 0.94
CA GLY A 50 14.70 -5.73 2.30
C GLY A 50 13.46 -4.85 2.44
N TYR A 51 12.73 -4.64 1.37
CA TYR A 51 11.51 -3.83 1.43
C TYR A 51 10.33 -4.71 1.79
N ASP A 52 9.68 -4.36 2.89
CA ASP A 52 8.51 -5.09 3.37
C ASP A 52 7.21 -4.31 3.18
N LEU A 53 7.31 -3.06 2.74
CA LEU A 53 6.17 -2.20 2.49
C LEU A 53 6.34 -1.59 1.10
N ILE A 54 5.37 -1.82 0.21
CA ILE A 54 5.47 -1.46 -1.20
C ILE A 54 4.21 -0.74 -1.65
N LYS A 55 4.39 0.32 -2.42
CA LYS A 55 3.30 1.01 -3.08
C LYS A 55 2.83 0.18 -4.27
N PHE A 56 1.56 -0.20 -4.28
CA PHE A 56 0.97 -0.96 -5.38
C PHE A 56 0.20 0.00 -6.29
N PHE A 57 0.71 0.22 -7.49
CA PHE A 57 0.19 1.25 -8.39
C PHE A 57 0.26 0.76 -9.85
N PRO A 58 -0.75 1.01 -10.66
CA PRO A 58 -2.03 1.65 -10.33
C PRO A 58 -3.05 0.59 -9.87
N ALA A 59 -3.64 0.82 -8.71
CA ALA A 59 -4.49 -0.18 -8.07
C ALA A 59 -5.76 -0.48 -8.86
N SER A 60 -6.53 0.55 -9.21
CA SER A 60 -7.84 0.35 -9.80
C SER A 60 -7.78 -0.29 -11.19
N LEU A 61 -6.67 -0.12 -11.91
CA LEU A 61 -6.55 -0.65 -13.27
C LEU A 61 -6.09 -2.11 -13.30
N MET A 62 -5.60 -2.63 -12.18
CA MET A 62 -4.93 -3.91 -12.14
C MET A 62 -5.74 -5.03 -11.48
N GLY A 63 -7.00 -4.78 -11.16
CA GLY A 63 -7.77 -5.75 -10.40
C GLY A 63 -7.10 -6.02 -9.07
N ALA A 64 -6.72 -4.96 -8.38
CA ALA A 64 -5.80 -5.03 -7.25
C ALA A 64 -6.29 -5.90 -6.11
N GLU A 65 -7.60 -5.87 -5.83
CA GLU A 65 -8.12 -6.65 -4.71
C GLU A 65 -7.81 -8.13 -4.85
N LYS A 66 -8.10 -8.68 -6.04
CA LYS A 66 -7.84 -10.09 -6.29
C LYS A 66 -6.36 -10.38 -6.34
N LYS A 67 -5.59 -9.48 -6.92
CA LYS A 67 -4.14 -9.66 -7.03
C LYS A 67 -3.49 -9.64 -5.65
N LEU A 68 -3.92 -8.73 -4.79
CA LEU A 68 -3.37 -8.63 -3.43
C LEU A 68 -3.69 -9.88 -2.60
N ILE A 69 -4.90 -10.40 -2.75
CA ILE A 69 -5.27 -11.63 -2.06
C ILE A 69 -4.38 -12.80 -2.53
N SER A 70 -4.14 -12.90 -3.83
CA SER A 70 -3.28 -13.94 -4.37
C SER A 70 -1.84 -13.81 -3.86
N ILE A 71 -1.34 -12.58 -3.83
CA ILE A 71 0.04 -12.33 -3.38
C ILE A 71 0.22 -12.74 -1.94
N GLN A 72 -0.79 -12.55 -1.10
CA GLN A 72 -0.72 -12.90 0.30
C GLN A 72 -0.36 -14.37 0.50
N ASN A 73 -0.81 -15.23 -0.41
CA ASN A 73 -0.53 -16.66 -0.34
C ASN A 73 0.82 -17.03 -0.95
N ILE A 74 1.40 -16.15 -1.76
CA ILE A 74 2.65 -16.43 -2.48
C ILE A 74 3.84 -15.83 -1.74
N ILE A 75 3.71 -14.59 -1.28
CA ILE A 75 4.81 -13.86 -0.65
C ILE A 75 4.39 -13.47 0.76
N LYS A 76 5.05 -14.05 1.76
CA LYS A 76 4.74 -13.76 3.16
C LYS A 76 5.51 -12.54 3.64
N GLY A 77 4.93 -11.83 4.59
CA GLY A 77 5.60 -10.71 5.23
C GLY A 77 5.69 -9.45 4.40
N LEU A 78 4.87 -9.34 3.36
CA LEU A 78 4.87 -8.18 2.49
C LEU A 78 3.55 -7.42 2.68
N SER A 79 3.65 -6.11 2.83
CA SER A 79 2.50 -5.24 3.01
C SER A 79 2.45 -4.19 1.92
N PHE A 80 1.26 -3.69 1.62
CA PHE A 80 1.05 -2.83 0.48
C PHE A 80 0.31 -1.55 0.81
N ILE A 81 0.59 -0.53 0.01
CA ILE A 81 -0.16 0.72 -0.02
C ILE A 81 -0.73 0.85 -1.44
N PRO A 82 -1.95 0.36 -1.68
CA PRO A 82 -2.58 0.52 -2.99
C PRO A 82 -2.82 1.98 -3.30
N THR A 83 -2.56 2.38 -4.53
CA THR A 83 -2.65 3.76 -4.97
C THR A 83 -3.13 3.79 -6.42
N GLY A 84 -3.84 4.85 -6.78
CA GLY A 84 -4.34 5.02 -8.14
C GLY A 84 -5.78 4.56 -8.27
N GLY A 85 -6.68 5.51 -8.42
CA GLY A 85 -8.08 5.23 -8.58
C GLY A 85 -8.82 4.85 -7.31
N ILE A 86 -8.21 5.10 -6.16
CA ILE A 86 -8.88 4.83 -4.88
C ILE A 86 -9.61 6.08 -4.43
N ASP A 87 -10.88 5.90 -4.08
CA ASP A 87 -11.73 6.97 -3.61
C ASP A 87 -12.63 6.44 -2.50
N LYS A 88 -13.53 7.28 -2.01
CA LYS A 88 -14.38 6.89 -0.90
C LYS A 88 -15.39 5.81 -1.26
N ASN A 89 -15.59 5.53 -2.54
CA ASN A 89 -16.52 4.48 -2.97
C ASN A 89 -15.89 3.09 -2.93
N ASN A 90 -14.57 2.98 -3.08
CA ASN A 90 -13.90 1.68 -3.11
C ASN A 90 -12.88 1.48 -2.00
N ILE A 91 -12.62 2.49 -1.20
CA ILE A 91 -11.59 2.43 -0.16
C ILE A 91 -11.80 1.28 0.81
N SER A 92 -13.04 0.99 1.18
CA SER A 92 -13.33 -0.08 2.15
C SER A 92 -12.89 -1.44 1.66
N SER A 93 -13.02 -1.70 0.35
CA SER A 93 -12.61 -2.97 -0.22
C SER A 93 -11.11 -3.22 -0.08
N TYR A 94 -10.33 -2.16 -0.11
CA TYR A 94 -8.88 -2.27 0.04
C TYR A 94 -8.46 -2.37 1.50
N LEU A 95 -9.05 -1.56 2.36
CA LEU A 95 -8.64 -1.51 3.76
C LEU A 95 -8.92 -2.79 4.53
N LYS A 96 -9.85 -3.60 4.07
CA LYS A 96 -10.16 -4.85 4.75
C LYS A 96 -9.20 -5.99 4.39
N LEU A 97 -8.32 -5.80 3.41
CA LEU A 97 -7.36 -6.83 3.03
C LEU A 97 -6.22 -6.88 4.06
N GLU A 98 -5.81 -8.10 4.42
CA GLU A 98 -4.84 -8.28 5.49
C GLU A 98 -3.47 -7.72 5.18
N ASN A 99 -3.07 -7.74 3.91
CA ASN A 99 -1.76 -7.23 3.51
C ASN A 99 -1.79 -5.78 3.04
N VAL A 100 -2.88 -5.07 3.31
CA VAL A 100 -2.98 -3.64 3.02
C VAL A 100 -2.88 -2.88 4.34
N LEU A 101 -1.84 -2.06 4.48
CA LEU A 101 -1.65 -1.25 5.68
C LEU A 101 -2.39 0.08 5.60
N CYS A 102 -2.41 0.67 4.42
CA CYS A 102 -3.13 1.92 4.19
C CYS A 102 -3.32 2.08 2.69
N VAL A 103 -4.05 3.11 2.29
CA VAL A 103 -4.21 3.44 0.87
C VAL A 103 -3.70 4.84 0.62
N GLY A 104 -3.16 5.06 -0.59
CA GLY A 104 -2.73 6.37 -1.03
C GLY A 104 -3.79 6.98 -1.91
N MET A 105 -4.17 8.22 -1.62
CA MET A 105 -5.21 8.92 -2.35
C MET A 105 -4.73 10.29 -2.76
N SER A 106 -5.18 10.78 -3.91
CA SER A 106 -4.85 12.14 -4.33
C SER A 106 -5.76 13.15 -3.64
N LYS A 107 -6.97 12.74 -3.29
CA LYS A 107 -7.89 13.56 -2.51
C LYS A 107 -8.88 12.66 -1.79
N PHE A 108 -9.47 13.19 -0.75
CA PHE A 108 -10.44 12.48 0.05
C PHE A 108 -11.66 13.35 0.21
N ASP A 109 -12.69 13.11 -0.60
CA ASP A 109 -13.95 13.87 -0.55
C ASP A 109 -15.11 12.92 -0.39
#